data_780a5fea15ccae86dcdc4fb3b3f18577
#
_entry.id   780a5fea15ccae86dcdc4fb3b3f18577
#
_cell.length_a   1.000
_cell.length_b   1.000
_cell.length_c   1.000
_cell.angle_alpha   90.00
_cell.angle_beta   90.00
_cell.angle_gamma   90.00
#
_symmetry.space_group_name_H-M   'P 1'
#
loop_
_entity.id
_entity.type
_entity.pdbx_description
1 polymer ?
#
loop_
_entity_poly.entity_id
_entity_poly.type
_entity_poly.pdbx_seq_one_letter_code
_entity_poly.pdbx_strand_id
1 'polypeptide(L)'
;MTIPSSAPQQQGPARGVQWAKRLLGVCAAGCVVAVLAACGSSSPKTPSTSSGSAATSSSAAAPASLSQLKTMVLQPADLPSGWKGAPYQPNPNDSATNAAMVKCVGGRNSDGDKVAEAHSDDFALGDASISSSATSYRSQSDLESDVAMLHSPKLSPCFEQMMKKQLAASLPAGGTVKSASVKITPGSAGGPANVVATGTGTIKVQVNGQQIPVYLTVAFITGPLIQAEVDTENVGTPLPASVVNPLVATVAARAVKG
;
A
#
# COMPACT_ATOMS: atom_id res chain seq x y z
N MET A 1 29.50 50.86 32.01
CA MET A 1 28.37 50.55 31.10
C MET A 1 28.59 49.14 30.55
N THR A 2 27.84 48.16 31.10
CA THR A 2 27.99 46.75 30.76
C THR A 2 26.77 46.36 29.91
N ILE A 3 27.04 45.93 28.68
CA ILE A 3 26.01 45.50 27.71
C ILE A 3 25.63 44.07 28.06
N PRO A 4 24.36 43.69 28.27
CA PRO A 4 23.97 42.31 28.49
C PRO A 4 24.00 41.56 27.16
N SER A 5 24.75 40.45 27.15
CA SER A 5 24.81 39.47 26.07
C SER A 5 23.50 38.70 25.99
N SER A 6 22.75 38.94 24.91
CA SER A 6 21.52 38.16 24.60
C SER A 6 21.91 36.78 24.12
N ALA A 7 21.63 35.76 24.91
CA ALA A 7 21.75 34.38 24.49
C ALA A 7 20.76 34.08 23.34
N PRO A 8 21.14 33.25 22.32
CA PRO A 8 20.25 32.88 21.27
C PRO A 8 19.13 31.99 21.83
N GLN A 9 17.87 32.43 21.66
CA GLN A 9 16.70 31.59 21.92
C GLN A 9 16.77 30.32 21.04
N GLN A 10 16.92 29.19 21.67
CA GLN A 10 16.67 27.90 21.04
C GLN A 10 15.22 27.87 20.60
N GLN A 11 15.00 28.05 19.31
CA GLN A 11 13.71 27.75 18.70
C GLN A 11 13.45 26.25 18.84
N GLY A 12 12.48 25.91 19.69
CA GLY A 12 11.99 24.53 19.83
C GLY A 12 11.54 23.98 18.50
N PRO A 13 11.47 22.62 18.36
CA PRO A 13 11.16 21.97 17.10
C PRO A 13 9.88 22.54 16.51
N ALA A 14 9.98 23.00 15.28
CA ALA A 14 8.96 23.73 14.56
C ALA A 14 7.65 22.94 14.57
N ARG A 15 6.54 23.60 14.94
CA ARG A 15 5.15 23.08 14.86
C ARG A 15 4.74 22.59 13.46
N GLY A 16 5.64 22.68 12.47
CA GLY A 16 5.43 22.28 11.08
C GLY A 16 5.46 20.79 10.79
N VAL A 17 5.98 19.97 11.70
CA VAL A 17 6.17 18.52 11.45
C VAL A 17 4.94 17.67 11.85
N GLN A 18 4.03 18.19 12.66
CA GLN A 18 2.84 17.44 13.10
C GLN A 18 1.79 17.24 12.01
N TRP A 19 1.74 18.07 10.98
CA TRP A 19 0.81 17.87 9.86
C TRP A 19 1.29 16.78 8.90
N ALA A 20 2.61 16.60 8.74
CA ALA A 20 3.18 15.50 7.97
C ALA A 20 2.70 14.14 8.51
N LYS A 21 2.59 14.00 9.84
CA LYS A 21 2.04 12.78 10.48
C LYS A 21 0.56 12.52 10.18
N ARG A 22 -0.21 13.53 9.78
CA ARG A 22 -1.60 13.37 9.34
C ARG A 22 -1.71 13.04 7.84
N LEU A 23 -0.69 13.37 7.05
CA LEU A 23 -0.58 12.95 5.66
C LEU A 23 -0.24 11.46 5.54
N LEU A 24 0.50 10.93 6.50
CA LEU A 24 0.95 9.53 6.56
C LEU A 24 -0.20 8.51 6.57
N GLY A 25 -1.39 8.89 7.05
CA GLY A 25 -2.58 8.02 7.02
C GLY A 25 -3.35 8.03 5.69
N VAL A 26 -2.97 8.86 4.71
CA VAL A 26 -3.74 9.05 3.47
C VAL A 26 -3.21 8.19 2.32
N CYS A 27 -1.94 7.79 2.37
CA CYS A 27 -1.29 7.07 1.26
C CYS A 27 -1.29 5.54 1.41
N ALA A 28 -1.54 5.03 2.63
CA ALA A 28 -1.58 3.58 2.91
C ALA A 28 -2.96 2.95 2.64
N ALA A 29 -3.78 3.62 1.84
CA ALA A 29 -5.15 3.21 1.61
C ALA A 29 -5.26 2.13 0.54
N GLY A 30 -4.98 0.91 0.94
CA GLY A 30 -5.47 -0.29 0.26
C GLY A 30 -7.00 -0.36 0.32
N CYS A 31 -7.62 -0.77 -0.75
CA CYS A 31 -9.07 -0.80 -0.96
C CYS A 31 -9.82 -1.61 0.09
N VAL A 32 -10.72 -1.00 0.84
CA VAL A 32 -11.64 -1.68 1.76
C VAL A 32 -13.00 -1.87 1.12
N VAL A 33 -13.50 -3.10 1.10
CA VAL A 33 -14.88 -3.42 0.74
C VAL A 33 -15.60 -4.01 1.94
N ALA A 34 -16.69 -3.37 2.33
CA ALA A 34 -17.64 -3.90 3.30
C ALA A 34 -18.50 -4.98 2.63
N VAL A 35 -18.42 -6.22 3.12
CA VAL A 35 -19.27 -7.34 2.66
C VAL A 35 -20.58 -7.32 3.43
N LEU A 36 -21.70 -7.06 2.74
CA LEU A 36 -23.04 -7.41 3.22
C LEU A 36 -23.34 -8.85 2.81
N ALA A 37 -23.41 -9.74 3.78
CA ALA A 37 -23.81 -11.13 3.59
C ALA A 37 -25.31 -11.22 3.27
N ALA A 38 -25.67 -11.66 2.07
CA ALA A 38 -27.01 -12.11 1.73
C ALA A 38 -27.05 -13.63 1.71
N CYS A 39 -27.76 -14.24 2.66
CA CYS A 39 -28.10 -15.65 2.69
C CYS A 39 -29.09 -15.98 1.57
N GLY A 40 -28.72 -16.88 0.67
CA GLY A 40 -29.61 -17.45 -0.32
C GLY A 40 -29.47 -18.98 -0.32
N SER A 41 -30.48 -19.67 0.19
CA SER A 41 -30.62 -21.13 0.19
C SER A 41 -30.97 -21.63 -1.20
N SER A 42 -30.38 -22.73 -1.67
CA SER A 42 -31.01 -23.63 -2.66
C SER A 42 -30.43 -25.04 -2.60
N SER A 43 -31.36 -25.96 -2.67
CA SER A 43 -31.37 -27.42 -2.41
C SER A 43 -30.52 -28.27 -3.38
N PRO A 44 -30.28 -29.58 -3.02
CA PRO A 44 -29.34 -30.43 -3.72
C PRO A 44 -29.98 -31.15 -4.92
N LYS A 45 -29.19 -31.38 -5.96
CA LYS A 45 -29.48 -32.37 -7.02
C LYS A 45 -28.43 -33.47 -7.04
N THR A 46 -28.95 -34.70 -7.14
CA THR A 46 -28.39 -36.04 -7.08
C THR A 46 -27.30 -36.35 -8.14
N PRO A 47 -26.42 -37.34 -7.89
CA PRO A 47 -25.22 -37.56 -8.70
C PRO A 47 -25.47 -38.41 -9.92
N SER A 48 -24.81 -38.08 -11.02
CA SER A 48 -24.60 -38.99 -12.15
C SER A 48 -23.16 -39.48 -12.14
N THR A 49 -23.03 -40.80 -12.00
CA THR A 49 -21.79 -41.57 -12.09
C THR A 49 -21.31 -41.58 -13.54
N SER A 50 -20.12 -41.04 -13.83
CA SER A 50 -19.37 -41.39 -15.03
C SER A 50 -17.92 -41.61 -14.66
N SER A 51 -17.48 -42.86 -14.80
CA SER A 51 -16.08 -43.28 -14.73
C SER A 51 -15.31 -42.67 -15.89
N GLY A 52 -14.23 -41.96 -15.59
CA GLY A 52 -13.34 -41.41 -16.59
C GLY A 52 -12.04 -40.93 -15.96
N SER A 53 -10.96 -41.61 -16.32
CA SER A 53 -9.53 -41.23 -16.28
C SER A 53 -9.09 -40.31 -15.12
N ALA A 54 -8.21 -40.84 -14.28
CA ALA A 54 -7.42 -40.05 -13.33
C ALA A 54 -6.55 -39.02 -14.07
N ALA A 55 -7.11 -37.90 -14.39
CA ALA A 55 -6.37 -36.68 -14.58
C ALA A 55 -5.87 -36.27 -13.19
N THR A 56 -4.58 -36.18 -13.02
CA THR A 56 -3.94 -35.56 -11.84
C THR A 56 -4.55 -34.17 -11.68
N SER A 57 -5.57 -34.05 -10.85
CA SER A 57 -6.19 -32.78 -10.51
C SER A 57 -5.14 -32.00 -9.73
N SER A 58 -4.44 -31.10 -10.40
CA SER A 58 -3.77 -29.99 -9.73
C SER A 58 -4.85 -29.31 -8.88
N SER A 59 -4.81 -29.52 -7.58
CA SER A 59 -5.75 -28.87 -6.65
C SER A 59 -5.61 -27.36 -6.86
N ALA A 60 -6.64 -26.72 -7.41
CA ALA A 60 -6.65 -25.27 -7.55
C ALA A 60 -6.46 -24.69 -6.14
N ALA A 61 -5.54 -23.71 -6.01
CA ALA A 61 -5.33 -23.05 -4.73
C ALA A 61 -6.65 -22.43 -4.25
N ALA A 62 -6.96 -22.65 -2.97
CA ALA A 62 -8.12 -22.00 -2.36
C ALA A 62 -7.74 -20.56 -1.94
N PRO A 63 -8.69 -19.60 -2.00
CA PRO A 63 -8.46 -18.25 -1.50
C PRO A 63 -8.04 -18.27 -0.04
N ALA A 64 -7.04 -17.45 0.31
CA ALA A 64 -6.58 -17.32 1.69
C ALA A 64 -7.64 -16.64 2.58
N SER A 65 -7.79 -17.15 3.79
CA SER A 65 -8.67 -16.57 4.80
C SER A 65 -8.06 -15.29 5.39
N LEU A 66 -8.89 -14.45 6.03
CA LEU A 66 -8.41 -13.24 6.74
C LEU A 66 -7.33 -13.57 7.79
N SER A 67 -7.46 -14.70 8.50
CA SER A 67 -6.46 -15.11 9.49
C SER A 67 -5.11 -15.45 8.87
N GLN A 68 -5.10 -16.08 7.71
CA GLN A 68 -3.87 -16.35 6.94
C GLN A 68 -3.25 -15.05 6.44
N LEU A 69 -4.05 -14.14 5.83
CA LEU A 69 -3.55 -12.84 5.35
C LEU A 69 -2.92 -12.01 6.46
N LYS A 70 -3.48 -12.02 7.68
CA LYS A 70 -2.90 -11.34 8.85
C LYS A 70 -1.49 -11.83 9.21
N THR A 71 -1.12 -13.05 8.84
CA THR A 71 0.26 -13.55 9.05
C THR A 71 1.22 -13.13 7.94
N MET A 72 0.70 -12.66 6.80
CA MET A 72 1.50 -12.27 5.63
C MET A 72 1.96 -10.82 5.69
N VAL A 73 1.18 -9.95 6.30
CA VAL A 73 1.54 -8.54 6.47
C VAL A 73 2.65 -8.35 7.51
N LEU A 74 3.26 -7.17 7.51
CA LEU A 74 4.32 -6.81 8.46
C LEU A 74 3.81 -6.90 9.91
N GLN A 75 4.68 -7.43 10.74
CA GLN A 75 4.47 -7.53 12.20
C GLN A 75 5.47 -6.60 12.91
N PRO A 76 5.20 -6.17 14.16
CA PRO A 76 6.15 -5.35 14.92
C PRO A 76 7.55 -5.96 15.02
N ALA A 77 7.65 -7.30 15.05
CA ALA A 77 8.93 -8.02 15.13
C ALA A 77 9.75 -7.99 13.83
N ASP A 78 9.15 -7.62 12.71
CA ASP A 78 9.84 -7.53 11.42
C ASP A 78 10.65 -6.22 11.30
N LEU A 79 10.29 -5.20 12.08
CA LEU A 79 10.90 -3.89 11.99
C LEU A 79 12.10 -3.76 12.94
N PRO A 80 13.11 -2.96 12.57
CA PRO A 80 14.18 -2.58 13.49
C PRO A 80 13.63 -1.92 14.76
N SER A 81 14.41 -1.90 15.82
CA SER A 81 14.01 -1.23 17.07
C SER A 81 13.71 0.26 16.86
N GLY A 82 12.74 0.77 17.62
CA GLY A 82 12.35 2.18 17.59
C GLY A 82 11.11 2.51 16.78
N TRP A 83 10.67 1.63 15.86
CA TRP A 83 9.40 1.79 15.16
C TRP A 83 8.23 1.57 16.12
N LYS A 84 7.17 2.39 15.95
CA LYS A 84 5.94 2.32 16.77
C LYS A 84 4.77 2.02 15.86
N GLY A 85 4.06 0.93 16.12
CA GLY A 85 2.83 0.58 15.43
C GLY A 85 1.62 1.32 16.00
N ALA A 86 0.70 1.69 15.12
CA ALA A 86 -0.65 2.13 15.44
C ALA A 86 -1.62 1.30 14.59
N PRO A 87 -2.79 0.89 15.12
CA PRO A 87 -3.75 0.13 14.34
C PRO A 87 -4.12 0.86 13.06
N TYR A 88 -4.14 0.12 11.94
CA TYR A 88 -4.60 0.63 10.65
C TYR A 88 -5.98 1.28 10.77
N GLN A 89 -6.13 2.46 10.19
CA GLN A 89 -7.38 3.19 10.14
C GLN A 89 -7.86 3.29 8.68
N PRO A 90 -8.98 2.62 8.32
CA PRO A 90 -9.55 2.74 6.98
C PRO A 90 -9.86 4.20 6.64
N ASN A 91 -9.47 4.63 5.45
CA ASN A 91 -9.86 5.94 4.96
C ASN A 91 -11.21 5.84 4.22
N PRO A 92 -12.25 6.60 4.62
CA PRO A 92 -13.56 6.52 4.00
C PRO A 92 -13.57 6.88 2.50
N ASN A 93 -12.49 7.47 1.98
CA ASN A 93 -12.36 7.83 0.57
C ASN A 93 -11.65 6.76 -0.28
N ASP A 94 -11.20 5.65 0.31
CA ASP A 94 -10.37 4.66 -0.40
C ASP A 94 -11.09 4.04 -1.59
N SER A 95 -12.34 3.63 -1.43
CA SER A 95 -13.14 3.07 -2.52
C SER A 95 -13.33 4.07 -3.68
N ALA A 96 -13.59 5.35 -3.37
CA ALA A 96 -13.72 6.39 -4.39
C ALA A 96 -12.39 6.67 -5.09
N THR A 97 -11.29 6.63 -4.34
CA THR A 97 -9.93 6.80 -4.85
C THR A 97 -9.54 5.66 -5.79
N ASN A 98 -9.81 4.42 -5.37
CA ASN A 98 -9.57 3.23 -6.19
C ASN A 98 -10.39 3.27 -7.49
N ALA A 99 -11.69 3.55 -7.40
CA ALA A 99 -12.56 3.68 -8.56
C ALA A 99 -12.06 4.77 -9.54
N ALA A 100 -11.57 5.90 -9.03
CA ALA A 100 -10.99 6.96 -9.85
C ALA A 100 -9.68 6.52 -10.53
N MET A 101 -8.82 5.76 -9.80
CA MET A 101 -7.58 5.20 -10.35
C MET A 101 -7.87 4.20 -11.46
N VAL A 102 -8.75 3.22 -11.23
CA VAL A 102 -9.17 2.22 -12.21
C VAL A 102 -9.72 2.89 -13.47
N LYS A 103 -10.57 3.90 -13.30
CA LYS A 103 -11.12 4.68 -14.43
C LYS A 103 -10.03 5.42 -15.21
N CYS A 104 -9.06 6.02 -14.52
CA CYS A 104 -7.95 6.75 -15.15
C CYS A 104 -7.05 5.81 -15.97
N VAL A 105 -6.70 4.67 -15.39
CA VAL A 105 -5.85 3.66 -16.05
C VAL A 105 -6.59 2.97 -17.21
N GLY A 106 -7.92 2.90 -17.14
CA GLY A 106 -8.77 2.16 -18.09
C GLY A 106 -8.85 0.67 -17.75
N GLY A 107 -8.64 0.32 -16.48
CA GLY A 107 -8.73 -1.04 -15.96
C GLY A 107 -10.17 -1.45 -15.61
N ARG A 108 -10.30 -2.68 -15.11
CA ARG A 108 -11.51 -3.23 -14.51
C ARG A 108 -11.46 -3.03 -12.99
N ASN A 109 -12.57 -2.67 -12.38
CA ASN A 109 -12.67 -2.65 -10.92
C ASN A 109 -12.76 -4.10 -10.39
N SER A 110 -11.74 -4.51 -9.65
CA SER A 110 -11.61 -5.86 -9.04
C SER A 110 -12.12 -5.94 -7.61
N ASP A 111 -12.71 -4.88 -7.07
CA ASP A 111 -13.16 -4.87 -5.66
C ASP A 111 -14.13 -6.03 -5.34
N GLY A 112 -15.01 -6.39 -6.30
CA GLY A 112 -15.94 -7.51 -6.16
C GLY A 112 -15.29 -8.90 -6.24
N ASP A 113 -14.04 -8.99 -6.66
CA ASP A 113 -13.30 -10.24 -6.85
C ASP A 113 -12.42 -10.59 -5.62
N LYS A 114 -12.26 -9.63 -4.72
CA LYS A 114 -11.56 -9.81 -3.45
C LYS A 114 -12.38 -10.65 -2.48
N VAL A 115 -11.73 -11.59 -1.82
CA VAL A 115 -12.35 -12.48 -0.82
C VAL A 115 -12.10 -11.99 0.58
N ALA A 116 -10.87 -11.55 0.84
CA ALA A 116 -10.44 -11.02 2.13
C ALA A 116 -9.27 -10.07 1.93
N GLU A 117 -9.10 -9.16 2.88
CA GLU A 117 -7.98 -8.22 2.93
C GLU A 117 -7.52 -8.04 4.38
N ALA A 118 -6.21 -7.96 4.58
CA ALA A 118 -5.58 -7.68 5.87
C ALA A 118 -4.58 -6.54 5.72
N HIS A 119 -4.45 -5.74 6.78
CA HIS A 119 -3.48 -4.66 6.90
C HIS A 119 -2.59 -4.90 8.12
N SER A 120 -1.33 -4.48 8.02
CA SER A 120 -0.46 -4.31 9.20
C SER A 120 -0.91 -3.12 10.04
N ASP A 121 -0.30 -2.95 11.19
CA ASP A 121 -0.25 -1.63 11.82
C ASP A 121 0.45 -0.62 10.90
N ASP A 122 0.13 0.67 11.08
CA ASP A 122 0.90 1.77 10.53
C ASP A 122 2.12 2.02 11.43
N PHE A 123 3.30 1.63 10.98
CA PHE A 123 4.54 1.78 11.73
C PHE A 123 5.19 3.11 11.43
N ALA A 124 5.63 3.84 12.47
CA ALA A 124 6.26 5.15 12.34
C ALA A 124 7.57 5.24 13.13
N LEU A 125 8.57 5.92 12.54
CA LEU A 125 9.83 6.30 13.16
C LEU A 125 10.21 7.71 12.71
N GLY A 126 10.09 8.70 13.59
CA GLY A 126 10.30 10.11 13.21
C GLY A 126 9.29 10.55 12.14
N ASP A 127 9.78 10.93 10.98
CA ASP A 127 8.99 11.36 9.83
C ASP A 127 8.82 10.26 8.76
N ALA A 128 9.25 9.05 9.08
CA ALA A 128 9.09 7.87 8.25
C ALA A 128 7.87 7.06 8.67
N SER A 129 7.21 6.43 7.70
CA SER A 129 6.19 5.40 7.93
C SER A 129 6.38 4.20 7.02
N ILE A 130 5.92 3.05 7.49
CA ILE A 130 5.89 1.79 6.76
C ILE A 130 4.59 1.10 7.10
N SER A 131 3.93 0.56 6.09
CA SER A 131 2.76 -0.32 6.23
C SER A 131 2.80 -1.43 5.20
N SER A 132 1.89 -2.38 5.34
CA SER A 132 1.68 -3.42 4.33
C SER A 132 0.24 -3.89 4.33
N SER A 133 -0.19 -4.40 3.18
CA SER A 133 -1.48 -5.06 3.02
C SER A 133 -1.32 -6.40 2.31
N ALA A 134 -2.33 -7.26 2.45
CA ALA A 134 -2.44 -8.51 1.70
C ALA A 134 -3.90 -8.76 1.36
N THR A 135 -4.17 -9.04 0.09
CA THR A 135 -5.50 -9.27 -0.47
C THR A 135 -5.56 -10.66 -1.10
N SER A 136 -6.62 -11.40 -0.82
CA SER A 136 -6.92 -12.69 -1.44
C SER A 136 -7.98 -12.52 -2.52
N TYR A 137 -7.77 -13.15 -3.67
CA TYR A 137 -8.66 -13.11 -4.83
C TYR A 137 -9.44 -14.43 -4.97
N ARG A 138 -10.61 -14.34 -5.61
CA ARG A 138 -11.47 -15.49 -5.86
C ARG A 138 -10.87 -16.46 -6.87
N SER A 139 -10.16 -15.92 -7.87
CA SER A 139 -9.55 -16.70 -8.93
C SER A 139 -8.22 -16.12 -9.39
N GLN A 140 -7.43 -16.96 -10.05
CA GLN A 140 -6.16 -16.54 -10.65
C GLN A 140 -6.35 -15.45 -11.72
N SER A 141 -7.43 -15.52 -12.51
CA SER A 141 -7.74 -14.51 -13.53
C SER A 141 -8.09 -13.14 -12.92
N ASP A 142 -8.66 -13.11 -11.71
CA ASP A 142 -8.96 -11.87 -11.01
C ASP A 142 -7.65 -11.20 -10.53
N LEU A 143 -6.74 -11.97 -9.94
CA LEU A 143 -5.40 -11.52 -9.56
C LEU A 143 -4.62 -11.01 -10.78
N GLU A 144 -4.61 -11.77 -11.87
CA GLU A 144 -3.89 -11.39 -13.11
C GLU A 144 -4.45 -10.10 -13.71
N SER A 145 -5.76 -9.88 -13.62
CA SER A 145 -6.39 -8.64 -14.06
C SER A 145 -5.90 -7.42 -13.25
N ASP A 146 -5.72 -7.58 -11.94
CA ASP A 146 -5.19 -6.53 -11.06
C ASP A 146 -3.71 -6.27 -11.35
N VAL A 147 -2.91 -7.33 -11.47
CA VAL A 147 -1.48 -7.24 -11.82
C VAL A 147 -1.28 -6.59 -13.20
N ALA A 148 -2.16 -6.85 -14.17
CA ALA A 148 -2.08 -6.22 -15.48
C ALA A 148 -2.21 -4.69 -15.42
N MET A 149 -2.96 -4.14 -14.46
CA MET A 149 -3.04 -2.69 -14.24
C MET A 149 -1.69 -2.10 -13.81
N LEU A 150 -0.89 -2.84 -13.03
CA LEU A 150 0.44 -2.40 -12.59
C LEU A 150 1.41 -2.21 -13.75
N HIS A 151 1.17 -2.90 -14.87
CA HIS A 151 1.98 -2.80 -16.08
C HIS A 151 1.46 -1.75 -17.07
N SER A 152 0.36 -1.06 -16.76
CA SER A 152 -0.19 -0.04 -17.63
C SER A 152 0.71 1.21 -17.70
N PRO A 153 1.04 1.70 -18.89
CA PRO A 153 1.81 2.94 -19.02
C PRO A 153 1.06 4.17 -18.48
N LYS A 154 -0.26 4.07 -18.29
CA LYS A 154 -1.08 5.13 -17.71
C LYS A 154 -1.01 5.16 -16.19
N LEU A 155 -0.53 4.10 -15.53
CA LEU A 155 -0.60 4.00 -14.07
C LEU A 155 0.20 5.13 -13.39
N SER A 156 1.45 5.35 -13.79
CA SER A 156 2.29 6.41 -13.20
C SER A 156 1.65 7.81 -13.31
N PRO A 157 1.21 8.30 -14.50
CA PRO A 157 0.57 9.62 -14.58
C PRO A 157 -0.78 9.69 -13.84
N CYS A 158 -1.56 8.62 -13.80
CA CYS A 158 -2.80 8.56 -13.03
C CYS A 158 -2.52 8.68 -11.53
N PHE A 159 -1.50 7.96 -11.05
CA PHE A 159 -1.07 8.00 -9.65
C PHE A 159 -0.56 9.39 -9.25
N GLU A 160 0.26 10.03 -10.10
CA GLU A 160 0.71 11.41 -9.87
C GLU A 160 -0.45 12.39 -9.72
N GLN A 161 -1.44 12.30 -10.62
CA GLN A 161 -2.62 13.17 -10.58
C GLN A 161 -3.43 12.97 -9.31
N MET A 162 -3.64 11.70 -8.91
CA MET A 162 -4.36 11.35 -7.70
C MET A 162 -3.63 11.86 -6.45
N MET A 163 -2.32 11.62 -6.35
CA MET A 163 -1.49 12.07 -5.23
C MET A 163 -1.49 13.58 -5.09
N LYS A 164 -1.37 14.32 -6.20
CA LYS A 164 -1.47 15.78 -6.19
C LYS A 164 -2.80 16.26 -5.60
N LYS A 165 -3.90 15.63 -6.01
CA LYS A 165 -5.25 15.98 -5.54
C LYS A 165 -5.43 15.69 -4.05
N GLN A 166 -5.04 14.50 -3.60
CA GLN A 166 -5.17 14.07 -2.20
C GLN A 166 -4.32 14.93 -1.27
N LEU A 167 -3.06 15.13 -1.64
CA LEU A 167 -2.16 15.96 -0.85
C LEU A 167 -2.62 17.41 -0.79
N ALA A 168 -3.06 17.99 -1.91
CA ALA A 168 -3.59 19.36 -1.92
C ALA A 168 -4.78 19.52 -0.95
N ALA A 169 -5.63 18.51 -0.82
CA ALA A 169 -6.75 18.51 0.12
C ALA A 169 -6.34 18.35 1.59
N SER A 170 -5.15 17.77 1.86
CA SER A 170 -4.65 17.48 3.20
C SER A 170 -3.67 18.53 3.74
N LEU A 171 -3.14 19.38 2.87
CA LEU A 171 -2.18 20.42 3.29
C LEU A 171 -2.84 21.47 4.18
N PRO A 172 -2.10 22.03 5.16
CA PRO A 172 -2.59 23.15 5.95
C PRO A 172 -2.85 24.38 5.07
N ALA A 173 -3.63 25.34 5.58
CA ALA A 173 -3.91 26.58 4.89
C ALA A 173 -2.63 27.26 4.39
N GLY A 174 -2.59 27.61 3.11
CA GLY A 174 -1.40 28.18 2.44
C GLY A 174 -0.37 27.14 1.97
N GLY A 175 -0.59 25.85 2.25
CA GLY A 175 0.22 24.77 1.70
C GLY A 175 -0.11 24.51 0.22
N THR A 176 0.89 24.17 -0.59
CA THR A 176 0.71 23.86 -2.02
C THR A 176 1.56 22.66 -2.44
N VAL A 177 1.04 21.83 -3.33
CA VAL A 177 1.84 20.79 -4.01
C VAL A 177 2.55 21.45 -5.20
N LYS A 178 3.88 21.46 -5.20
CA LYS A 178 4.70 22.04 -6.26
C LYS A 178 4.93 21.06 -7.41
N SER A 179 5.24 19.82 -7.07
CA SER A 179 5.42 18.75 -8.06
C SER A 179 5.12 17.41 -7.44
N ALA A 180 4.71 16.47 -8.28
CA ALA A 180 4.73 15.04 -7.96
C ALA A 180 5.32 14.32 -9.17
N SER A 181 6.14 13.33 -8.93
CA SER A 181 6.70 12.42 -9.93
C SER A 181 6.62 11.02 -9.36
N VAL A 182 6.00 10.12 -10.12
CA VAL A 182 5.86 8.70 -9.76
C VAL A 182 6.36 7.85 -10.91
N LYS A 183 7.16 6.85 -10.61
CA LYS A 183 7.63 5.86 -11.56
C LYS A 183 7.27 4.48 -11.05
N ILE A 184 6.50 3.73 -11.81
CA ILE A 184 6.22 2.33 -11.57
C ILE A 184 7.02 1.51 -12.56
N THR A 185 7.80 0.55 -12.05
CA THR A 185 8.69 -0.30 -12.82
C THR A 185 8.24 -1.75 -12.63
N PRO A 186 7.97 -2.50 -13.69
CA PRO A 186 7.67 -3.93 -13.61
C PRO A 186 8.83 -4.73 -13.00
N GLY A 187 8.49 -5.72 -12.19
CA GLY A 187 9.45 -6.61 -11.55
C GLY A 187 10.23 -5.98 -10.40
N SER A 188 11.16 -6.74 -9.85
CA SER A 188 12.09 -6.26 -8.84
C SER A 188 13.52 -6.24 -9.41
N ALA A 189 14.20 -5.11 -9.33
CA ALA A 189 15.61 -5.01 -9.70
C ALA A 189 16.46 -5.72 -8.62
N GLY A 190 16.63 -7.05 -8.77
CA GLY A 190 17.45 -7.87 -7.86
C GLY A 190 16.77 -8.29 -6.55
N GLY A 191 15.46 -8.14 -6.43
CA GLY A 191 14.65 -8.59 -5.28
C GLY A 191 14.00 -9.96 -5.51
N PRO A 192 13.06 -10.38 -4.62
CA PRO A 192 12.31 -11.63 -4.75
C PRO A 192 11.57 -11.73 -6.09
N ALA A 193 11.57 -12.94 -6.69
CA ALA A 193 10.99 -13.17 -8.03
C ALA A 193 9.48 -12.89 -8.12
N ASN A 194 8.78 -12.93 -6.98
CA ASN A 194 7.35 -12.66 -6.89
C ASN A 194 7.00 -11.18 -6.62
N VAL A 195 7.97 -10.29 -6.61
CA VAL A 195 7.72 -8.84 -6.70
C VAL A 195 7.45 -8.50 -8.15
N VAL A 196 6.21 -8.18 -8.47
CA VAL A 196 5.72 -7.97 -9.85
C VAL A 196 5.85 -6.53 -10.33
N ALA A 197 5.88 -5.59 -9.41
CA ALA A 197 6.15 -4.17 -9.71
C ALA A 197 6.71 -3.44 -8.50
N THR A 198 7.43 -2.36 -8.77
CA THR A 198 7.93 -1.44 -7.74
C THR A 198 7.60 -0.01 -8.16
N GLY A 199 6.98 0.75 -7.28
CA GLY A 199 6.70 2.16 -7.45
C GLY A 199 7.64 3.01 -6.60
N THR A 200 8.14 4.10 -7.17
CA THR A 200 8.85 5.14 -6.42
C THR A 200 8.25 6.50 -6.74
N GLY A 201 8.10 7.34 -5.73
CA GLY A 201 7.53 8.67 -5.89
C GLY A 201 8.32 9.73 -5.15
N THR A 202 8.33 10.93 -5.71
CA THR A 202 8.81 12.13 -5.01
C THR A 202 7.79 13.24 -5.19
N ILE A 203 7.31 13.76 -4.07
CA ILE A 203 6.35 14.85 -4.05
C ILE A 203 7.00 16.02 -3.34
N LYS A 204 6.98 17.20 -3.96
CA LYS A 204 7.45 18.42 -3.33
C LYS A 204 6.26 19.25 -2.90
N VAL A 205 6.14 19.47 -1.60
CA VAL A 205 5.13 20.36 -1.01
C VAL A 205 5.78 21.64 -0.54
N GLN A 206 5.06 22.74 -0.59
CA GLN A 206 5.49 24.01 0.00
C GLN A 206 4.56 24.35 1.16
N VAL A 207 5.13 24.59 2.33
CA VAL A 207 4.41 24.99 3.54
C VAL A 207 5.20 26.10 4.20
N ASN A 208 4.56 27.22 4.51
CA ASN A 208 5.21 28.40 5.12
C ASN A 208 6.47 28.87 4.36
N GLY A 209 6.42 28.83 3.02
CA GLY A 209 7.54 29.23 2.16
C GLY A 209 8.65 28.19 1.99
N GLN A 210 8.68 27.13 2.79
CA GLN A 210 9.67 26.05 2.70
C GLN A 210 9.20 24.94 1.77
N GLN A 211 10.08 24.45 0.91
CA GLN A 211 9.84 23.25 0.11
C GLN A 211 10.31 22.02 0.88
N ILE A 212 9.42 21.05 0.99
CA ILE A 212 9.63 19.80 1.72
C ILE A 212 9.40 18.66 0.73
N PRO A 213 10.41 17.81 0.44
CA PRO A 213 10.21 16.61 -0.36
C PRO A 213 9.63 15.50 0.51
N VAL A 214 8.69 14.75 -0.06
CA VAL A 214 8.12 13.51 0.48
C VAL A 214 8.46 12.41 -0.49
N TYR A 215 9.06 11.33 0.00
CA TYR A 215 9.48 10.18 -0.78
C TYR A 215 8.56 8.99 -0.48
N LEU A 216 8.16 8.30 -1.52
CA LEU A 216 7.28 7.13 -1.46
C LEU A 216 7.97 5.96 -2.13
N THR A 217 7.77 4.77 -1.58
CA THR A 217 8.10 3.53 -2.28
C THR A 217 6.99 2.52 -2.01
N VAL A 218 6.57 1.81 -3.04
CA VAL A 218 5.64 0.69 -2.94
C VAL A 218 6.21 -0.53 -3.66
N ALA A 219 6.09 -1.70 -3.06
CA ALA A 219 6.41 -2.98 -3.69
C ALA A 219 5.14 -3.80 -3.79
N PHE A 220 4.78 -4.22 -5.01
CA PHE A 220 3.67 -5.11 -5.30
C PHE A 220 4.16 -6.54 -5.43
N ILE A 221 3.59 -7.43 -4.66
CA ILE A 221 4.04 -8.80 -4.45
C ILE A 221 2.89 -9.74 -4.78
N THR A 222 3.15 -10.87 -5.43
CA THR A 222 2.12 -11.88 -5.70
C THR A 222 2.46 -13.22 -5.07
N GLY A 223 1.42 -13.96 -4.73
CA GLY A 223 1.42 -15.35 -4.32
C GLY A 223 0.25 -16.09 -4.96
N PRO A 224 -0.02 -17.35 -4.60
CA PRO A 224 -1.19 -18.07 -5.08
C PRO A 224 -2.50 -17.37 -4.65
N LEU A 225 -3.22 -16.78 -5.59
CA LEU A 225 -4.44 -15.98 -5.37
C LEU A 225 -4.27 -14.79 -4.41
N ILE A 226 -3.03 -14.31 -4.22
CA ILE A 226 -2.71 -13.25 -3.26
C ILE A 226 -1.95 -12.15 -3.97
N GLN A 227 -2.32 -10.90 -3.67
CA GLN A 227 -1.49 -9.72 -3.88
C GLN A 227 -1.18 -9.12 -2.51
N ALA A 228 0.08 -8.79 -2.27
CA ALA A 228 0.50 -8.07 -1.09
C ALA A 228 1.27 -6.81 -1.50
N GLU A 229 1.26 -5.82 -0.61
CA GLU A 229 1.95 -4.54 -0.81
C GLU A 229 2.77 -4.21 0.41
N VAL A 230 3.91 -3.56 0.18
CA VAL A 230 4.70 -2.90 1.23
C VAL A 230 4.87 -1.46 0.81
N ASP A 231 4.34 -0.56 1.61
CA ASP A 231 4.37 0.88 1.39
C ASP A 231 5.33 1.53 2.35
N THR A 232 6.09 2.50 1.85
CA THR A 232 6.96 3.33 2.68
C THR A 232 6.81 4.78 2.30
N GLU A 233 6.86 5.64 3.29
CA GLU A 233 6.88 7.08 3.11
C GLU A 233 7.95 7.69 4.03
N ASN A 234 8.64 8.73 3.57
CA ASN A 234 9.53 9.52 4.41
C ASN A 234 9.59 10.98 3.95
N VAL A 235 9.70 11.87 4.90
CA VAL A 235 9.85 13.31 4.66
C VAL A 235 11.35 13.67 4.68
N GLY A 236 11.79 14.45 3.72
CA GLY A 236 13.17 14.95 3.66
C GLY A 236 14.10 14.07 2.84
N THR A 237 14.19 12.77 3.12
CA THR A 237 15.08 11.83 2.42
C THR A 237 14.37 10.50 2.18
N PRO A 238 14.70 9.76 1.10
CA PRO A 238 14.12 8.42 0.92
C PRO A 238 14.60 7.47 2.03
N LEU A 239 13.74 6.50 2.40
CA LEU A 239 14.17 5.43 3.29
C LEU A 239 15.30 4.61 2.65
N PRO A 240 16.33 4.24 3.42
CA PRO A 240 17.44 3.43 2.90
C PRO A 240 16.93 2.06 2.41
N ALA A 241 17.48 1.59 1.29
CA ALA A 241 17.18 0.26 0.77
C ALA A 241 17.51 -0.87 1.78
N SER A 242 18.48 -0.66 2.65
CA SER A 242 18.83 -1.58 3.75
C SER A 242 17.70 -1.74 4.79
N VAL A 243 16.77 -0.79 4.86
CA VAL A 243 15.55 -0.90 5.70
C VAL A 243 14.40 -1.52 4.89
N VAL A 244 14.18 -1.04 3.67
CA VAL A 244 13.01 -1.43 2.86
C VAL A 244 13.13 -2.85 2.32
N ASN A 245 14.29 -3.22 1.75
CA ASN A 245 14.45 -4.51 1.07
C ASN A 245 14.21 -5.74 1.97
N PRO A 246 14.68 -5.80 3.24
CA PRO A 246 14.37 -6.92 4.13
C PRO A 246 12.88 -7.06 4.43
N LEU A 247 12.14 -5.94 4.54
CA LEU A 247 10.71 -5.96 4.80
C LEU A 247 9.93 -6.48 3.58
N VAL A 248 10.29 -6.02 2.39
CA VAL A 248 9.73 -6.54 1.13
C VAL A 248 10.01 -8.03 0.99
N ALA A 249 11.25 -8.48 1.27
CA ALA A 249 11.61 -9.90 1.22
C ALA A 249 10.80 -10.74 2.22
N THR A 250 10.55 -10.21 3.41
CA THR A 250 9.76 -10.89 4.45
C THR A 250 8.32 -11.11 4.00
N VAL A 251 7.64 -10.05 3.49
CA VAL A 251 6.28 -10.15 2.98
C VAL A 251 6.22 -11.05 1.75
N ALA A 252 7.19 -10.93 0.83
CA ALA A 252 7.28 -11.78 -0.36
C ALA A 252 7.41 -13.27 -0.02
N ALA A 253 8.24 -13.62 0.96
CA ALA A 253 8.41 -14.99 1.42
C ALA A 253 7.14 -15.57 2.08
N ARG A 254 6.33 -14.73 2.75
CA ARG A 254 5.07 -15.14 3.34
C ARG A 254 3.97 -15.32 2.29
N ALA A 255 3.89 -14.42 1.32
CA ALA A 255 2.88 -14.47 0.25
C ALA A 255 2.98 -15.73 -0.62
N VAL A 256 4.17 -16.31 -0.80
CA VAL A 256 4.38 -17.56 -1.57
C VAL A 256 3.89 -18.79 -0.80
N LYS A 257 3.85 -18.73 0.53
CA LYS A 257 3.49 -19.88 1.39
C LYS A 257 1.99 -20.00 1.65
N GLY A 258 1.23 -18.96 1.35
CA GLY A 258 -0.23 -18.86 1.54
C GLY A 258 -1.00 -19.66 0.58
#